data_ee7064e9858dcc836fb8f7c6be8b27f5
#
_entry.id   ee7064e9858dcc836fb8f7c6be8b27f5
#
_cell.length_a   1.000
_cell.length_b   1.000
_cell.length_c   1.000
_cell.angle_alpha   90.00
_cell.angle_beta   90.00
_cell.angle_gamma   90.00
#
_symmetry.space_group_name_H-M   'P 1'
#
loop_
_entity.id
_entity.type
_entity.pdbx_description
1 polymer ?
#
loop_
_entity_poly.entity_id
_entity_poly.type
_entity_poly.pdbx_seq_one_letter_code
_entity_poly.pdbx_strand_id
1 'polypeptide(L)'
;IARNWEITRKLRGMAILFQEEMQLDARPAGQVSPRRADGPTEIPPETLNRLHSKLDATYARYGNRTLEMDIYRPKDAWGNLPAIVCIHGGGWRKGSKIHHRKVAQALAARGFVTASIDYRLSGEAPFPAHIQDCKAAVRFLRANAKEYGIDPDNIGAIGHSAAGHLAALLATSARVPELEGEGGNAEFSSAIQAVVPMGGQTDFLSERTRD
;
A
#
# COMPACT_ATOMS: atom_id res chain seq x y z
N ILE A 1 20.01 -8.82 -10.80
CA ILE A 1 19.67 -9.95 -9.88
C ILE A 1 20.00 -9.56 -8.43
N ALA A 2 21.20 -8.99 -8.14
CA ALA A 2 21.61 -8.63 -6.78
C ALA A 2 20.73 -7.54 -6.10
N ARG A 3 20.26 -6.50 -6.84
CA ARG A 3 19.39 -5.44 -6.30
C ARG A 3 18.02 -5.96 -5.88
N ASN A 4 17.40 -6.85 -6.66
CA ASN A 4 16.10 -7.43 -6.31
C ASN A 4 16.17 -8.30 -5.03
N TRP A 5 17.30 -8.95 -4.76
CA TRP A 5 17.46 -9.76 -3.56
C TRP A 5 17.51 -8.90 -2.29
N GLU A 6 18.13 -7.74 -2.33
CA GLU A 6 18.22 -6.85 -1.16
C GLU A 6 16.86 -6.25 -0.80
N ILE A 7 16.05 -5.86 -1.81
CA ILE A 7 14.66 -5.37 -1.62
C ILE A 7 13.79 -6.50 -1.07
N THR A 8 13.87 -7.70 -1.65
CA THR A 8 13.14 -8.88 -1.18
C THR A 8 13.55 -9.24 0.25
N ARG A 9 14.83 -9.10 0.63
CA ARG A 9 15.32 -9.34 1.99
C ARG A 9 14.78 -8.29 2.98
N LYS A 10 14.79 -7.00 2.61
CA LYS A 10 14.22 -5.91 3.43
C LYS A 10 12.71 -6.10 3.61
N LEU A 11 11.99 -6.44 2.55
CA LEU A 11 10.54 -6.71 2.61
C LEU A 11 10.22 -8.00 3.37
N ARG A 12 11.04 -9.06 3.27
CA ARG A 12 10.92 -10.27 4.12
C ARG A 12 11.17 -9.95 5.59
N GLY A 13 12.21 -9.17 5.90
CA GLY A 13 12.49 -8.73 7.27
C GLY A 13 11.30 -7.94 7.85
N MET A 14 10.62 -7.14 7.03
CA MET A 14 9.44 -6.39 7.43
C MET A 14 8.19 -7.24 7.57
N ALA A 15 8.01 -8.22 6.68
CA ALA A 15 6.92 -9.21 6.81
C ALA A 15 7.09 -10.04 8.09
N ILE A 16 8.33 -10.38 8.46
CA ILE A 16 8.65 -11.10 9.71
C ILE A 16 8.37 -10.22 10.92
N LEU A 17 8.80 -8.95 10.93
CA LEU A 17 8.50 -8.00 12.02
C LEU A 17 6.98 -7.77 12.16
N PHE A 18 6.26 -7.65 11.05
CA PHE A 18 4.81 -7.53 11.04
C PHE A 18 4.11 -8.83 11.47
N GLN A 19 4.65 -10.00 11.08
CA GLN A 19 4.17 -11.30 11.55
C GLN A 19 4.47 -11.51 13.04
N GLU A 20 5.61 -11.08 13.56
CA GLU A 20 5.93 -11.15 14.98
C GLU A 20 5.01 -10.23 15.80
N GLU A 21 4.70 -9.03 15.32
CA GLU A 21 3.69 -8.15 15.91
C GLU A 21 2.27 -8.76 15.84
N MET A 22 1.94 -9.49 14.75
CA MET A 22 0.64 -10.15 14.57
C MET A 22 0.57 -11.52 15.25
N GLN A 23 1.68 -12.28 15.36
CA GLN A 23 1.71 -13.58 16.06
C GLN A 23 1.58 -13.45 17.58
N LEU A 24 1.83 -12.29 18.15
CA LEU A 24 1.47 -12.00 19.53
C LEU A 24 -0.04 -12.06 19.78
N ASP A 25 -0.86 -12.09 18.73
CA ASP A 25 -2.33 -12.19 18.78
C ASP A 25 -2.90 -13.57 18.35
N ALA A 26 -2.07 -14.50 17.85
CA ALA A 26 -2.49 -15.84 17.47
C ALA A 26 -2.55 -16.77 18.71
N ARG A 27 -3.51 -16.53 19.61
CA ARG A 27 -3.80 -17.41 20.74
C ARG A 27 -4.95 -18.38 20.41
N PRO A 28 -4.99 -19.57 21.04
CA PRO A 28 -6.11 -20.50 20.89
C PRO A 28 -7.43 -19.81 21.25
N ALA A 29 -8.47 -20.08 20.48
CA ALA A 29 -9.81 -19.56 20.73
C ALA A 29 -10.23 -19.85 22.18
N GLY A 30 -10.46 -18.81 22.99
CA GLY A 30 -10.90 -18.92 24.38
C GLY A 30 -10.12 -18.07 25.40
N GLN A 31 -8.96 -17.52 25.06
CA GLN A 31 -8.25 -16.60 25.95
C GLN A 31 -8.28 -15.17 25.40
N VAL A 32 -9.29 -14.42 25.78
CA VAL A 32 -9.33 -12.97 25.55
C VAL A 32 -8.43 -12.32 26.59
N SER A 33 -7.18 -12.03 26.25
CA SER A 33 -6.42 -11.03 26.99
C SER A 33 -6.92 -9.64 26.60
N PRO A 34 -6.90 -8.66 27.53
CA PRO A 34 -7.17 -7.28 27.15
C PRO A 34 -6.28 -6.94 25.96
N ARG A 35 -6.87 -6.45 24.87
CA ARG A 35 -6.14 -5.94 23.71
C ARG A 35 -5.05 -5.02 24.27
N ARG A 36 -3.80 -5.37 24.06
CA ARG A 36 -2.79 -4.34 24.06
C ARG A 36 -3.19 -3.40 22.93
N ALA A 37 -3.62 -2.24 23.30
CA ALA A 37 -3.93 -1.14 22.39
C ALA A 37 -2.64 -0.57 21.73
N ASP A 38 -1.59 -1.36 21.67
CA ASP A 38 -0.24 -0.96 21.33
C ASP A 38 0.14 -1.54 19.96
N GLY A 39 -0.69 -1.26 18.95
CA GLY A 39 -0.15 -1.10 17.59
C GLY A 39 0.88 0.06 17.64
N PRO A 40 1.80 0.22 16.65
CA PRO A 40 2.89 1.16 16.78
C PRO A 40 2.35 2.51 17.25
N THR A 41 2.48 2.69 18.52
CA THR A 41 2.31 3.91 19.28
C THR A 41 2.98 5.00 18.46
N GLU A 42 2.44 6.13 18.37
CA GLU A 42 2.81 7.28 17.55
C GLU A 42 4.24 7.26 17.03
N ILE A 43 4.39 7.49 15.72
CA ILE A 43 5.72 7.64 15.13
C ILE A 43 6.40 8.80 15.87
N PRO A 44 7.57 8.59 16.48
CA PRO A 44 8.23 9.62 17.27
C PRO A 44 8.42 10.91 16.45
N PRO A 45 8.21 12.11 17.03
CA PRO A 45 8.35 13.38 16.33
C PRO A 45 9.70 13.54 15.63
N GLU A 46 10.78 13.04 16.22
CA GLU A 46 12.13 13.04 15.64
C GLU A 46 12.19 12.21 14.35
N THR A 47 11.44 11.12 14.27
CA THR A 47 11.34 10.32 13.05
C THR A 47 10.57 11.07 11.95
N LEU A 48 9.44 11.71 12.31
CA LEU A 48 8.67 12.51 11.38
C LEU A 48 9.47 13.70 10.83
N ASN A 49 10.25 14.35 11.69
CA ASN A 49 11.13 15.45 11.32
C ASN A 49 12.21 15.07 10.29
N ARG A 50 12.53 13.79 10.16
CA ARG A 50 13.47 13.24 9.16
C ARG A 50 12.81 12.88 7.82
N LEU A 51 11.52 13.10 7.67
CA LEU A 51 10.79 12.80 6.44
C LEU A 51 10.44 14.08 5.70
N HIS A 52 10.60 14.06 4.36
CA HIS A 52 9.85 14.91 3.46
C HIS A 52 8.46 14.32 3.29
N SER A 53 7.43 15.17 3.30
CA SER A 53 6.06 14.76 3.04
C SER A 53 5.41 15.65 1.99
N LYS A 54 4.75 15.03 1.01
CA LYS A 54 3.82 15.68 0.10
C LYS A 54 2.45 15.11 0.40
N LEU A 55 1.61 15.89 1.08
CA LEU A 55 0.25 15.51 1.39
C LEU A 55 -0.69 15.86 0.24
N ASP A 56 -1.79 15.11 0.14
CA ASP A 56 -2.90 15.37 -0.78
C ASP A 56 -2.48 15.48 -2.26
N ALA A 57 -1.47 14.69 -2.67
CA ALA A 57 -1.08 14.62 -4.06
C ALA A 57 -2.18 13.93 -4.87
N THR A 58 -2.86 14.66 -5.77
CA THR A 58 -3.88 14.10 -6.65
C THR A 58 -3.22 13.16 -7.67
N TYR A 59 -3.62 11.89 -7.70
CA TYR A 59 -3.08 10.89 -8.62
C TYR A 59 -4.07 10.41 -9.68
N ALA A 60 -5.38 10.59 -9.44
CA ALA A 60 -6.43 10.27 -10.42
C ALA A 60 -7.64 11.21 -10.27
N ARG A 61 -8.41 11.36 -11.35
CA ARG A 61 -9.65 12.15 -11.38
C ARG A 61 -10.72 11.40 -12.16
N TYR A 62 -11.93 11.35 -11.59
CA TYR A 62 -13.13 10.76 -12.17
C TYR A 62 -14.27 11.77 -12.07
N GLY A 63 -14.42 12.60 -13.11
CA GLY A 63 -15.30 13.75 -13.05
C GLY A 63 -14.92 14.71 -11.92
N ASN A 64 -15.81 14.94 -10.98
CA ASN A 64 -15.57 15.80 -9.82
C ASN A 64 -14.87 15.07 -8.64
N ARG A 65 -14.70 13.74 -8.72
CA ARG A 65 -14.02 12.96 -7.69
C ARG A 65 -12.52 12.94 -7.94
N THR A 66 -11.76 13.48 -7.02
CA THR A 66 -10.29 13.34 -7.00
C THR A 66 -9.88 12.25 -6.04
N LEU A 67 -8.87 11.47 -6.43
CA LEU A 67 -8.20 10.52 -5.57
C LEU A 67 -6.81 11.04 -5.23
N GLU A 68 -6.48 10.99 -3.95
CA GLU A 68 -5.26 11.58 -3.41
C GLU A 68 -4.39 10.55 -2.71
N MET A 69 -3.11 10.87 -2.59
CA MET A 69 -2.15 10.12 -1.80
C MET A 69 -1.28 11.05 -0.97
N ASP A 70 -0.78 10.51 0.16
CA ASP A 70 0.25 11.15 0.96
C ASP A 70 1.57 10.44 0.71
N ILE A 71 2.56 11.18 0.22
CA ILE A 71 3.88 10.65 -0.14
C ILE A 71 4.90 11.06 0.93
N TYR A 72 5.72 10.10 1.37
CA TYR A 72 6.79 10.29 2.35
C TYR A 72 8.11 9.77 1.81
N ARG A 73 9.20 10.50 2.09
CA ARG A 73 10.56 10.15 1.70
C ARG A 73 11.54 10.54 2.82
N PRO A 74 12.60 9.75 3.10
CA PRO A 74 13.66 10.17 4.01
C PRO A 74 14.39 11.41 3.48
N LYS A 75 14.67 12.41 4.34
CA LYS A 75 15.43 13.61 4.00
C LYS A 75 16.89 13.31 3.66
N ASP A 76 17.46 12.35 4.40
CA ASP A 76 18.90 12.03 4.34
C ASP A 76 19.22 10.99 3.25
N ALA A 77 18.25 10.60 2.42
CA ALA A 77 18.45 9.59 1.39
C ALA A 77 18.95 10.20 0.07
N TRP A 78 19.99 9.59 -0.47
CA TRP A 78 20.56 9.94 -1.78
C TRP A 78 20.06 9.00 -2.88
N GLY A 79 19.93 9.54 -4.10
CA GLY A 79 19.52 8.77 -5.27
C GLY A 79 18.06 8.34 -5.26
N ASN A 80 17.72 7.40 -6.14
CA ASN A 80 16.38 6.87 -6.27
C ASN A 80 16.17 5.70 -5.30
N LEU A 81 15.04 5.71 -4.60
CA LEU A 81 14.65 4.70 -3.62
C LEU A 81 13.53 3.81 -4.17
N PRO A 82 13.44 2.54 -3.74
CA PRO A 82 12.26 1.74 -4.01
C PRO A 82 11.02 2.39 -3.37
N ALA A 83 9.86 2.25 -4.03
CA ALA A 83 8.61 2.81 -3.53
C ALA A 83 7.65 1.73 -3.02
N ILE A 84 6.77 2.09 -2.07
CA ILE A 84 5.73 1.22 -1.54
C ILE A 84 4.39 1.94 -1.53
N VAL A 85 3.40 1.37 -2.20
CA VAL A 85 2.00 1.80 -2.12
C VAL A 85 1.38 1.16 -0.88
N CYS A 86 0.93 1.98 0.06
CA CYS A 86 0.26 1.58 1.29
C CYS A 86 -1.26 1.71 1.10
N ILE A 87 -1.95 0.57 1.01
CA ILE A 87 -3.38 0.50 0.72
C ILE A 87 -4.14 0.26 2.02
N HIS A 88 -5.16 1.07 2.33
CA HIS A 88 -5.95 0.91 3.55
C HIS A 88 -7.02 -0.19 3.43
N GLY A 89 -7.28 -0.92 4.53
CA GLY A 89 -8.39 -1.84 4.66
C GLY A 89 -9.72 -1.13 4.93
N GLY A 90 -10.73 -1.89 5.33
CA GLY A 90 -12.06 -1.36 5.67
C GLY A 90 -13.21 -1.99 4.88
N GLY A 91 -13.05 -3.24 4.43
CA GLY A 91 -14.07 -4.01 3.71
C GLY A 91 -14.48 -3.37 2.38
N TRP A 92 -13.58 -2.64 1.73
CA TRP A 92 -13.82 -1.85 0.51
C TRP A 92 -14.90 -0.76 0.66
N ARG A 93 -15.50 -0.61 1.83
CA ARG A 93 -16.67 0.25 2.11
C ARG A 93 -16.34 1.50 2.91
N LYS A 94 -15.20 1.50 3.61
CA LYS A 94 -14.77 2.60 4.48
C LYS A 94 -13.25 2.66 4.55
N GLY A 95 -12.74 3.79 5.03
CA GLY A 95 -11.32 4.03 5.17
C GLY A 95 -10.84 5.17 4.28
N SER A 96 -9.59 5.54 4.46
CA SER A 96 -8.91 6.56 3.66
C SER A 96 -7.39 6.41 3.82
N LYS A 97 -6.61 7.16 3.06
CA LYS A 97 -5.15 7.24 3.16
C LYS A 97 -4.64 7.50 4.59
N ILE A 98 -5.44 8.19 5.43
CA ILE A 98 -5.08 8.51 6.81
C ILE A 98 -4.86 7.23 7.65
N HIS A 99 -5.64 6.16 7.38
CA HIS A 99 -5.56 4.91 8.16
C HIS A 99 -4.22 4.18 8.01
N HIS A 100 -3.54 4.34 6.87
CA HIS A 100 -2.23 3.73 6.63
C HIS A 100 -1.06 4.73 6.69
N ARG A 101 -1.33 5.98 7.08
CA ARG A 101 -0.31 7.04 7.20
C ARG A 101 0.85 6.63 8.10
N LYS A 102 0.57 6.07 9.29
CA LYS A 102 1.61 5.63 10.22
C LYS A 102 2.48 4.52 9.64
N VAL A 103 1.88 3.57 8.93
CA VAL A 103 2.61 2.50 8.22
C VAL A 103 3.51 3.12 7.15
N ALA A 104 2.99 4.03 6.33
CA ALA A 104 3.77 4.71 5.30
C ALA A 104 4.96 5.48 5.91
N GLN A 105 4.74 6.25 6.98
CA GLN A 105 5.81 6.98 7.67
C GLN A 105 6.88 6.06 8.27
N ALA A 106 6.48 4.94 8.88
CA ALA A 106 7.40 3.96 9.43
C ALA A 106 8.27 3.30 8.35
N LEU A 107 7.69 3.01 7.18
CA LEU A 107 8.39 2.48 6.03
C LEU A 107 9.33 3.52 5.39
N ALA A 108 8.88 4.77 5.29
CA ALA A 108 9.72 5.87 4.80
C ALA A 108 10.96 6.04 5.69
N ALA A 109 10.80 5.99 7.01
CA ALA A 109 11.93 6.06 7.94
C ALA A 109 12.95 4.91 7.78
N ARG A 110 12.56 3.83 7.09
CA ARG A 110 13.42 2.68 6.78
C ARG A 110 14.06 2.72 5.38
N GLY A 111 13.94 3.85 4.68
CA GLY A 111 14.62 4.08 3.40
C GLY A 111 13.79 3.77 2.16
N PHE A 112 12.48 3.88 2.24
CA PHE A 112 11.57 3.77 1.09
C PHE A 112 10.96 5.14 0.75
N VAL A 113 10.55 5.35 -0.48
CA VAL A 113 9.48 6.29 -0.80
C VAL A 113 8.17 5.57 -0.58
N THR A 114 7.24 6.17 0.16
CA THR A 114 5.97 5.51 0.46
C THR A 114 4.80 6.40 0.09
N ALA A 115 3.72 5.80 -0.40
CA ALA A 115 2.49 6.50 -0.73
C ALA A 115 1.30 5.83 -0.04
N SER A 116 0.66 6.52 0.92
CA SER A 116 -0.61 6.09 1.48
C SER A 116 -1.73 6.64 0.61
N ILE A 117 -2.57 5.77 0.03
CA ILE A 117 -3.51 6.14 -1.01
C ILE A 117 -4.97 6.09 -0.56
N ASP A 118 -5.81 6.97 -1.11
CA ASP A 118 -7.25 6.76 -1.20
C ASP A 118 -7.56 5.87 -2.41
N TYR A 119 -8.71 5.24 -2.41
CA TYR A 119 -9.31 4.60 -3.58
C TYR A 119 -10.84 4.71 -3.48
N ARG A 120 -11.56 4.66 -4.60
CA ARG A 120 -13.03 4.71 -4.60
C ARG A 120 -13.58 3.53 -3.82
N LEU A 121 -14.48 3.80 -2.88
CA LEU A 121 -15.13 2.79 -2.05
C LEU A 121 -16.35 2.19 -2.78
N SER A 122 -16.83 1.02 -2.31
CA SER A 122 -17.96 0.30 -2.93
C SER A 122 -19.25 1.10 -2.99
N GLY A 123 -19.41 2.12 -2.12
CA GLY A 123 -20.52 3.06 -2.17
C GLY A 123 -20.36 4.14 -3.26
N GLU A 124 -19.14 4.34 -3.76
CA GLU A 124 -18.84 5.31 -4.82
C GLU A 124 -18.83 4.64 -6.21
N ALA A 125 -18.23 3.45 -6.30
CA ALA A 125 -18.14 2.70 -7.55
C ALA A 125 -18.00 1.20 -7.29
N PRO A 126 -18.62 0.32 -8.14
CA PRO A 126 -18.51 -1.13 -8.00
C PRO A 126 -17.11 -1.62 -8.41
N PHE A 127 -16.82 -2.90 -8.12
CA PHE A 127 -15.66 -3.57 -8.71
C PHE A 127 -15.75 -3.46 -10.26
N PRO A 128 -14.64 -3.17 -10.95
CA PRO A 128 -13.24 -3.22 -10.52
C PRO A 128 -12.63 -1.86 -10.09
N ALA A 129 -13.42 -0.84 -9.77
CA ALA A 129 -12.93 0.50 -9.49
C ALA A 129 -11.77 0.54 -8.48
N HIS A 130 -11.85 -0.23 -7.40
CA HIS A 130 -10.85 -0.27 -6.33
C HIS A 130 -9.45 -0.66 -6.83
N ILE A 131 -9.38 -1.72 -7.64
CA ILE A 131 -8.10 -2.18 -8.20
C ILE A 131 -7.60 -1.24 -9.29
N GLN A 132 -8.49 -0.66 -10.11
CA GLN A 132 -8.13 0.33 -11.12
C GLN A 132 -7.48 1.56 -10.48
N ASP A 133 -7.96 1.99 -9.31
CA ASP A 133 -7.40 3.11 -8.58
C ASP A 133 -6.03 2.77 -7.97
N CYS A 134 -5.85 1.56 -7.42
CA CYS A 134 -4.54 1.09 -6.97
C CYS A 134 -3.52 1.05 -8.12
N LYS A 135 -3.93 0.60 -9.30
CA LYS A 135 -3.09 0.60 -10.50
C LYS A 135 -2.75 2.01 -10.97
N ALA A 136 -3.72 2.93 -10.96
CA ALA A 136 -3.49 4.34 -11.27
C ALA A 136 -2.47 4.97 -10.31
N ALA A 137 -2.51 4.64 -9.01
CA ALA A 137 -1.53 5.10 -8.04
C ALA A 137 -0.10 4.63 -8.37
N VAL A 138 0.06 3.36 -8.77
CA VAL A 138 1.38 2.83 -9.22
C VAL A 138 1.86 3.55 -10.47
N ARG A 139 0.99 3.75 -11.46
CA ARG A 139 1.34 4.49 -12.69
C ARG A 139 1.75 5.93 -12.39
N PHE A 140 1.02 6.60 -11.51
CA PHE A 140 1.35 7.96 -11.07
C PHE A 140 2.74 8.05 -10.43
N LEU A 141 3.06 7.14 -9.50
CA LEU A 141 4.38 7.12 -8.86
C LEU A 141 5.49 6.85 -9.87
N ARG A 142 5.26 5.97 -10.84
CA ARG A 142 6.22 5.66 -11.90
C ARG A 142 6.42 6.84 -12.87
N ALA A 143 5.34 7.51 -13.26
CA ALA A 143 5.37 8.71 -14.11
C ALA A 143 6.15 9.87 -13.45
N ASN A 144 5.99 10.01 -12.14
CA ASN A 144 6.61 11.09 -11.35
C ASN A 144 7.85 10.61 -10.56
N ALA A 145 8.48 9.51 -11.00
CA ALA A 145 9.58 8.87 -10.28
C ALA A 145 10.77 9.83 -10.05
N LYS A 146 11.08 10.68 -11.03
CA LYS A 146 12.13 11.69 -10.93
C LYS A 146 11.82 12.75 -9.85
N GLU A 147 10.59 13.22 -9.79
CA GLU A 147 10.14 14.24 -8.82
C GLU A 147 10.26 13.74 -7.39
N TYR A 148 9.80 12.50 -7.15
CA TYR A 148 9.76 11.92 -5.80
C TYR A 148 11.01 11.11 -5.45
N GLY A 149 12.00 11.03 -6.35
CA GLY A 149 13.22 10.24 -6.16
C GLY A 149 12.94 8.75 -6.01
N ILE A 150 12.07 8.23 -6.86
CA ILE A 150 11.66 6.82 -6.90
C ILE A 150 12.50 6.07 -7.93
N ASP A 151 12.88 4.84 -7.61
CA ASP A 151 13.34 3.87 -8.58
C ASP A 151 12.10 3.25 -9.28
N PRO A 152 11.81 3.61 -10.54
CA PRO A 152 10.58 3.19 -11.22
C PRO A 152 10.50 1.68 -11.48
N ASP A 153 11.63 0.98 -11.40
CA ASP A 153 11.71 -0.47 -11.59
C ASP A 153 11.50 -1.25 -10.29
N ASN A 154 11.38 -0.55 -9.16
CA ASN A 154 11.25 -1.13 -7.83
C ASN A 154 10.09 -0.50 -7.04
N ILE A 155 8.86 -0.85 -7.42
CA ILE A 155 7.64 -0.44 -6.71
C ILE A 155 6.98 -1.68 -6.12
N GLY A 156 6.60 -1.61 -4.85
CA GLY A 156 5.86 -2.65 -4.14
C GLY A 156 4.53 -2.13 -3.58
N ALA A 157 3.75 -3.03 -3.01
CA ALA A 157 2.51 -2.69 -2.33
C ALA A 157 2.35 -3.46 -1.01
N ILE A 158 1.68 -2.83 -0.05
CA ILE A 158 1.30 -3.43 1.23
C ILE A 158 -0.16 -3.11 1.56
N GLY A 159 -0.89 -4.09 2.08
CA GLY A 159 -2.26 -3.90 2.53
C GLY A 159 -2.74 -4.98 3.47
N HIS A 160 -3.71 -4.64 4.32
CA HIS A 160 -4.32 -5.56 5.29
C HIS A 160 -5.82 -5.71 5.04
N SER A 161 -6.39 -6.92 5.27
CA SER A 161 -7.82 -7.21 5.10
C SER A 161 -8.25 -6.96 3.63
N ALA A 162 -9.27 -6.16 3.37
CA ALA A 162 -9.68 -5.78 2.01
C ALA A 162 -8.51 -5.26 1.15
N ALA A 163 -7.57 -4.52 1.75
CA ALA A 163 -6.37 -4.07 1.05
C ALA A 163 -5.33 -5.19 0.87
N GLY A 164 -5.34 -6.23 1.69
CA GLY A 164 -4.57 -7.44 1.45
C GLY A 164 -5.00 -8.12 0.15
N HIS A 165 -6.32 -8.21 -0.10
CA HIS A 165 -6.86 -8.66 -1.39
C HIS A 165 -6.42 -7.74 -2.53
N LEU A 166 -6.61 -6.40 -2.40
CA LEU A 166 -6.22 -5.45 -3.46
C LEU A 166 -4.73 -5.50 -3.77
N ALA A 167 -3.87 -5.63 -2.75
CA ALA A 167 -2.42 -5.76 -2.94
C ALA A 167 -2.05 -7.06 -3.69
N ALA A 168 -2.67 -8.20 -3.34
CA ALA A 168 -2.47 -9.46 -4.03
C ALA A 168 -2.96 -9.38 -5.50
N LEU A 169 -4.14 -8.80 -5.71
CA LEU A 169 -4.69 -8.62 -7.05
C LEU A 169 -3.82 -7.68 -7.90
N LEU A 170 -3.29 -6.61 -7.31
CA LEU A 170 -2.37 -5.69 -7.98
C LEU A 170 -1.11 -6.41 -8.47
N ALA A 171 -0.54 -7.30 -7.65
CA ALA A 171 0.65 -8.07 -8.01
C ALA A 171 0.41 -9.09 -9.14
N THR A 172 -0.81 -9.62 -9.25
CA THR A 172 -1.14 -10.72 -10.16
C THR A 172 -1.84 -10.29 -11.45
N SER A 173 -2.27 -9.02 -11.55
CA SER A 173 -3.12 -8.54 -12.66
C SER A 173 -2.45 -7.51 -13.58
N ALA A 174 -1.13 -7.39 -13.58
CA ALA A 174 -0.39 -6.39 -14.39
C ALA A 174 -0.63 -6.49 -15.92
N ARG A 175 -1.19 -7.59 -16.39
CA ARG A 175 -1.46 -7.84 -17.82
C ARG A 175 -2.94 -8.04 -18.11
N VAL A 176 -3.82 -7.56 -17.25
CA VAL A 176 -5.27 -7.68 -17.40
C VAL A 176 -5.83 -6.30 -17.76
N PRO A 177 -6.10 -6.03 -19.05
CA PRO A 177 -6.49 -4.69 -19.53
C PRO A 177 -7.75 -4.16 -18.85
N GLU A 178 -8.72 -5.02 -18.56
CA GLU A 178 -10.01 -4.69 -17.95
C GLU A 178 -9.84 -4.12 -16.53
N LEU A 179 -8.70 -4.42 -15.89
CA LEU A 179 -8.37 -3.95 -14.54
C LEU A 179 -7.47 -2.72 -14.53
N GLU A 180 -7.02 -2.21 -15.69
CA GLU A 180 -6.13 -1.03 -15.72
C GLU A 180 -6.86 0.27 -15.40
N GLY A 181 -8.08 0.45 -15.90
CA GLY A 181 -8.89 1.65 -15.68
C GLY A 181 -8.32 2.93 -16.32
N GLU A 182 -9.04 4.03 -16.13
CA GLU A 182 -8.78 5.31 -16.79
C GLU A 182 -8.15 6.37 -15.86
N GLY A 183 -7.50 5.97 -14.76
CA GLY A 183 -6.96 6.85 -13.71
C GLY A 183 -5.73 7.67 -14.12
N GLY A 184 -5.43 7.79 -15.41
CA GLY A 184 -4.28 8.55 -15.95
C GLY A 184 -2.98 7.76 -16.05
N ASN A 185 -1.97 8.39 -16.68
CA ASN A 185 -0.63 7.86 -16.89
C ASN A 185 -0.63 6.46 -17.55
N ALA A 186 -1.52 6.27 -18.54
CA ALA A 186 -1.76 4.96 -19.18
C ALA A 186 -0.52 4.41 -19.94
N GLU A 187 0.41 5.28 -20.29
CA GLU A 187 1.69 4.96 -20.92
C GLU A 187 2.68 4.28 -19.95
N PHE A 188 2.44 4.35 -18.64
CA PHE A 188 3.27 3.72 -17.62
C PHE A 188 2.68 2.39 -17.15
N SER A 189 3.54 1.44 -16.83
CA SER A 189 3.15 0.14 -16.30
C SER A 189 2.59 0.22 -14.88
N SER A 190 1.52 -0.51 -14.60
CA SER A 190 0.98 -0.72 -13.24
C SER A 190 1.63 -1.92 -12.51
N ALA A 191 2.57 -2.61 -13.15
CA ALA A 191 3.23 -3.78 -12.56
C ALA A 191 4.03 -3.40 -11.31
N ILE A 192 3.97 -4.26 -10.29
CA ILE A 192 4.78 -4.14 -9.07
C ILE A 192 5.72 -5.33 -8.92
N GLN A 193 6.83 -5.13 -8.21
CA GLN A 193 7.90 -6.12 -8.06
C GLN A 193 7.85 -6.86 -6.72
N ALA A 194 7.10 -6.33 -5.75
CA ALA A 194 6.97 -6.94 -4.42
C ALA A 194 5.60 -6.63 -3.81
N VAL A 195 5.08 -7.55 -3.01
CA VAL A 195 3.78 -7.37 -2.35
C VAL A 195 3.78 -7.99 -0.97
N VAL A 196 3.12 -7.33 -0.02
CA VAL A 196 2.83 -7.83 1.32
C VAL A 196 1.31 -7.81 1.53
N PRO A 197 0.61 -8.90 1.12
CA PRO A 197 -0.83 -9.03 1.31
C PRO A 197 -1.10 -9.67 2.68
N MET A 198 -1.66 -8.92 3.61
CA MET A 198 -1.92 -9.39 4.98
C MET A 198 -3.41 -9.64 5.18
N GLY A 199 -3.78 -10.87 5.58
CA GLY A 199 -5.16 -11.24 5.92
C GLY A 199 -6.18 -10.90 4.82
N GLY A 200 -5.75 -10.91 3.56
CA GLY A 200 -6.60 -10.64 2.40
C GLY A 200 -7.41 -11.87 2.03
N GLN A 201 -8.66 -11.65 1.65
CA GLN A 201 -9.51 -12.70 1.08
C GLN A 201 -9.07 -12.97 -0.35
N THR A 202 -8.74 -14.23 -0.67
CA THR A 202 -8.23 -14.65 -1.98
C THR A 202 -9.14 -15.62 -2.71
N ASP A 203 -10.16 -16.14 -2.01
CA ASP A 203 -11.16 -17.02 -2.56
C ASP A 203 -12.57 -16.48 -2.24
N PHE A 204 -13.28 -16.02 -3.27
CA PHE A 204 -14.64 -15.50 -3.20
C PHE A 204 -15.69 -16.52 -3.68
N LEU A 205 -15.26 -17.72 -4.09
CA LEU A 205 -16.13 -18.74 -4.69
C LEU A 205 -16.41 -19.90 -3.73
N SER A 206 -15.61 -20.06 -2.66
CA SER A 206 -15.85 -21.11 -1.68
C SER A 206 -17.10 -20.84 -0.85
N GLU A 207 -17.73 -21.92 -0.35
CA GLU A 207 -18.91 -21.83 0.50
C GLU A 207 -18.69 -20.97 1.76
N ARG A 208 -17.45 -20.96 2.28
CA ARG A 208 -17.08 -20.13 3.46
C ARG A 208 -17.16 -18.62 3.22
N THR A 209 -17.29 -18.17 2.00
CA THR A 209 -17.30 -16.74 1.65
C THR A 209 -18.65 -16.27 1.12
N ARG A 210 -19.63 -17.18 1.02
CA ARG A 210 -20.98 -16.87 0.52
C ARG A 210 -22.00 -16.57 1.62
N ASP A 211 -21.66 -16.86 2.90
CA ASP A 211 -22.42 -16.51 4.09
C ASP A 211 -21.89 -15.21 4.75
#